data_356ef835f3085ecf96eb8b8cc114cdd0
#
_entry.id   356ef835f3085ecf96eb8b8cc114cdd0
#
_cell.length_a   1.000
_cell.length_b   1.000
_cell.length_c   1.000
_cell.angle_alpha   90.00
_cell.angle_beta   90.00
_cell.angle_gamma   90.00
#
_symmetry.space_group_name_H-M   'P 1'
#
loop_
_entity.id
_entity.type
_entity.pdbx_description
1 polymer ?
#
loop_
_entity_poly.entity_id
_entity_poly.type
_entity_poly.pdbx_seq_one_letter_code
_entity_poly.pdbx_strand_id
1 'polypeptide(L)'
;YHDAFAAGIRHRGKLAGALALALGQCTAYMSVAYCTYRGFGLHGVPFWQVTGTQVLLYIGASCFPMPGASGASEGTFYLAFSPLFGDYLTTAMLIWRLASYYLTIVLGYIAVVAERVTLRRAET
;
A
#
# COMPACT_ATOMS: atom_id res chain seq x y z
N TYR A 1 -4.38 20.02 -18.77
CA TYR A 1 -4.93 18.70 -18.40
C TYR A 1 -5.49 17.96 -19.61
N HIS A 2 -6.14 18.63 -20.56
CA HIS A 2 -6.74 18.03 -21.75
C HIS A 2 -5.70 17.37 -22.67
N ASP A 3 -4.56 18.03 -22.87
CA ASP A 3 -3.50 17.53 -23.75
C ASP A 3 -2.74 16.32 -23.17
N ALA A 4 -2.56 16.31 -21.84
CA ALA A 4 -1.97 15.17 -21.12
C ALA A 4 -2.89 13.93 -21.16
N PHE A 5 -4.20 14.15 -21.07
CA PHE A 5 -5.20 13.08 -21.17
C PHE A 5 -5.30 12.52 -22.59
N ALA A 6 -5.27 13.38 -23.62
CA ALA A 6 -5.28 12.98 -25.01
C ALA A 6 -4.00 12.21 -25.40
N ALA A 7 -2.83 12.62 -24.88
CA ALA A 7 -1.58 11.91 -25.08
C ALA A 7 -1.57 10.52 -24.42
N GLY A 8 -2.19 10.39 -23.23
CA GLY A 8 -2.36 9.12 -22.53
C GLY A 8 -3.21 8.11 -23.32
N ILE A 9 -4.34 8.56 -23.88
CA ILE A 9 -5.23 7.70 -24.68
C ILE A 9 -4.56 7.23 -25.97
N ARG A 10 -3.67 8.02 -26.56
CA ARG A 10 -2.94 7.68 -27.78
C ARG A 10 -1.98 6.50 -27.60
N HIS A 11 -1.54 6.24 -26.36
CA HIS A 11 -0.67 5.13 -26.00
C HIS A 11 -1.40 4.09 -25.13
N ARG A 12 -2.48 3.50 -25.66
CA ARG A 12 -3.34 2.54 -24.96
C ARG A 12 -2.57 1.41 -24.26
N GLY A 13 -1.48 0.91 -24.85
CA GLY A 13 -0.65 -0.13 -24.24
C GLY A 13 0.08 0.36 -22.97
N LYS A 14 0.62 1.58 -22.97
CA LYS A 14 1.29 2.16 -21.80
C LYS A 14 0.27 2.48 -20.70
N LEU A 15 -0.91 2.96 -21.06
CA LEU A 15 -2.00 3.22 -20.13
C LEU A 15 -2.51 1.92 -19.48
N ALA A 16 -2.72 0.86 -20.28
CA ALA A 16 -3.12 -0.45 -19.76
C ALA A 16 -2.05 -1.04 -18.83
N GLY A 17 -0.77 -0.91 -19.17
CA GLY A 17 0.35 -1.33 -18.30
C GLY A 17 0.38 -0.56 -16.98
N ALA A 18 0.22 0.76 -17.02
CA ALA A 18 0.18 1.59 -15.81
C ALA A 18 -1.04 1.23 -14.93
N LEU A 19 -2.20 0.99 -15.54
CA LEU A 19 -3.40 0.57 -14.82
C LEU A 19 -3.22 -0.81 -14.18
N ALA A 20 -2.65 -1.77 -14.91
CA ALA A 20 -2.36 -3.10 -14.38
C ALA A 20 -1.38 -3.06 -13.20
N LEU A 21 -0.33 -2.23 -13.28
CA LEU A 21 0.61 -2.00 -12.18
C LEU A 21 -0.08 -1.35 -10.97
N ALA A 22 -0.92 -0.34 -11.19
CA ALA A 22 -1.66 0.33 -10.12
C ALA A 22 -2.63 -0.63 -9.42
N LEU A 23 -3.35 -1.46 -10.18
CA LEU A 23 -4.23 -2.50 -9.62
C LEU A 23 -3.42 -3.56 -8.85
N GLY A 24 -2.30 -4.00 -9.38
CA GLY A 24 -1.38 -4.94 -8.69
C GLY A 24 -0.87 -4.36 -7.38
N GLN A 25 -0.41 -3.11 -7.38
CA GLN A 25 0.03 -2.40 -6.18
C GLN A 25 -1.09 -2.26 -5.15
N CYS A 26 -2.29 -1.88 -5.58
CA CYS A 26 -3.45 -1.76 -4.70
C CYS A 26 -3.81 -3.11 -4.07
N THR A 27 -3.85 -4.18 -4.87
CA THR A 27 -4.13 -5.54 -4.39
C THR A 27 -3.08 -6.02 -3.40
N ALA A 28 -1.80 -5.80 -3.69
CA ALA A 28 -0.70 -6.14 -2.79
C ALA A 28 -0.84 -5.40 -1.46
N TYR A 29 -1.08 -4.09 -1.51
CA TYR A 29 -1.29 -3.27 -0.31
C TYR A 29 -2.47 -3.75 0.54
N MET A 30 -3.60 -4.06 -0.11
CA MET A 30 -4.79 -4.57 0.59
C MET A 30 -4.57 -5.97 1.20
N SER A 31 -3.67 -6.76 0.62
CA SER A 31 -3.35 -8.10 1.12
C SER A 31 -2.40 -8.11 2.33
N VAL A 32 -1.68 -7.02 2.60
CA VAL A 32 -0.70 -6.93 3.70
C VAL A 32 -1.34 -7.26 5.05
N ALA A 33 -2.51 -6.68 5.36
CA ALA A 33 -3.20 -6.93 6.61
C ALA A 33 -3.62 -8.39 6.76
N TYR A 34 -4.09 -9.02 5.67
CA TYR A 34 -4.45 -10.43 5.68
C TYR A 34 -3.23 -11.35 5.85
N CYS A 35 -2.13 -11.05 5.17
CA CYS A 35 -0.88 -11.79 5.33
C CYS A 35 -0.36 -11.69 6.78
N THR A 36 -0.44 -10.50 7.38
CA THR A 36 -0.09 -10.28 8.78
C THR A 36 -1.00 -11.11 9.71
N TYR A 37 -2.31 -11.09 9.48
CA TYR A 37 -3.30 -11.86 10.24
C TYR A 37 -2.99 -13.37 10.19
N ARG A 38 -2.71 -13.89 9.00
CA ARG A 38 -2.35 -15.30 8.81
C ARG A 38 -0.97 -15.65 9.40
N GLY A 39 -0.03 -14.72 9.37
CA GLY A 39 1.30 -14.88 9.96
C GLY A 39 1.27 -15.10 11.47
N PHE A 40 0.27 -14.56 12.17
CA PHE A 40 0.02 -14.84 13.60
C PHE A 40 -0.72 -16.15 13.86
N GLY A 41 -0.97 -16.95 12.83
CA GLY A 41 -1.71 -18.22 12.97
C GLY A 41 -3.21 -18.03 13.21
N LEU A 42 -3.74 -16.84 13.02
CA LEU A 42 -5.16 -16.55 13.18
C LEU A 42 -5.95 -17.00 11.93
N HIS A 43 -7.03 -17.76 12.13
CA HIS A 43 -7.77 -18.41 11.04
C HIS A 43 -9.28 -18.18 11.12
N GLY A 44 -9.75 -17.45 12.15
CA GLY A 44 -11.18 -17.27 12.43
C GLY A 44 -11.92 -16.33 11.49
N VAL A 45 -11.20 -15.52 10.70
CA VAL A 45 -11.79 -14.45 9.88
C VAL A 45 -11.44 -14.64 8.41
N PRO A 46 -12.43 -14.56 7.49
CA PRO A 46 -12.22 -14.74 6.07
C PRO A 46 -11.45 -13.54 5.45
N PHE A 47 -10.79 -13.78 4.31
CA PHE A 47 -10.00 -12.80 3.58
C PHE A 47 -10.74 -11.48 3.32
N TRP A 48 -11.98 -11.55 2.86
CA TRP A 48 -12.77 -10.36 2.49
C TRP A 48 -13.10 -9.46 3.69
N GLN A 49 -13.22 -10.02 4.89
CA GLN A 49 -13.49 -9.24 6.09
C GLN A 49 -12.24 -8.48 6.55
N VAL A 50 -11.08 -9.12 6.59
CA VAL A 50 -9.80 -8.46 6.92
C VAL A 50 -9.48 -7.37 5.88
N THR A 51 -9.67 -7.69 4.59
CA THR A 51 -9.44 -6.73 3.51
C THR A 51 -10.44 -5.57 3.55
N GLY A 52 -11.71 -5.84 3.87
CA GLY A 52 -12.70 -4.79 4.06
C GLY A 52 -12.34 -3.84 5.20
N THR A 53 -11.84 -4.36 6.31
CA THR A 53 -11.32 -3.56 7.43
C THR A 53 -10.12 -2.71 6.99
N GLN A 54 -9.23 -3.26 6.14
CA GLN A 54 -8.11 -2.51 5.56
C GLN A 54 -8.58 -1.36 4.67
N VAL A 55 -9.65 -1.53 3.90
CA VAL A 55 -10.25 -0.45 3.09
C VAL A 55 -10.81 0.65 3.99
N LEU A 56 -11.51 0.29 5.07
CA LEU A 56 -12.01 1.26 6.06
C LEU A 56 -10.87 2.04 6.72
N LEU A 57 -9.78 1.36 7.06
CA LEU A 57 -8.58 2.00 7.58
C LEU A 57 -8.02 3.02 6.58
N TYR A 58 -7.92 2.65 5.30
CA TYR A 58 -7.42 3.53 4.25
C TYR A 58 -8.29 4.78 4.09
N ILE A 59 -9.59 4.62 4.07
CA ILE A 59 -10.55 5.74 4.02
C ILE A 59 -10.42 6.62 5.26
N GLY A 60 -10.38 6.03 6.45
CA GLY A 60 -10.24 6.76 7.71
C GLY A 60 -8.94 7.56 7.77
N ALA A 61 -7.81 6.96 7.40
CA ALA A 61 -6.52 7.64 7.35
C ALA A 61 -6.49 8.77 6.32
N SER A 62 -7.20 8.62 5.19
CA SER A 62 -7.29 9.62 4.12
C SER A 62 -8.10 10.86 4.53
N CYS A 63 -8.96 10.76 5.52
CA CYS A 63 -9.72 11.89 6.05
C CYS A 63 -8.84 12.86 6.86
N PHE A 64 -7.64 12.45 7.27
CA PHE A 64 -6.71 13.28 8.02
C PHE A 64 -5.55 13.72 7.13
N PRO A 65 -5.50 15.01 6.70
CA PRO A 65 -4.45 15.53 5.82
C PRO A 65 -3.15 15.80 6.58
N MET A 66 -2.57 14.76 7.20
CA MET A 66 -1.30 14.84 7.90
C MET A 66 -0.17 14.24 7.06
N PRO A 67 1.04 14.83 7.06
CA PRO A 67 2.19 14.27 6.37
C PRO A 67 2.50 12.86 6.90
N GLY A 68 2.44 11.85 6.01
CA GLY A 68 2.66 10.45 6.36
C GLY A 68 1.53 9.79 7.15
N ALA A 69 0.42 10.49 7.40
CA ALA A 69 -0.74 10.02 8.18
C ALA A 69 -0.37 9.39 9.54
N SER A 70 0.81 9.75 10.08
CA SER A 70 1.28 9.25 11.39
C SER A 70 0.31 9.66 12.49
N GLY A 71 0.02 8.73 13.40
CA GLY A 71 -0.98 8.89 14.45
C GLY A 71 -2.40 8.58 13.97
N ALA A 72 -2.89 9.18 12.89
CA ALA A 72 -4.22 8.91 12.36
C ALA A 72 -4.35 7.49 11.82
N SER A 73 -3.39 7.02 11.02
CA SER A 73 -3.38 5.64 10.52
C SER A 73 -3.19 4.62 11.64
N GLU A 74 -2.40 4.92 12.65
CA GLU A 74 -2.19 4.08 13.84
C GLU A 74 -3.46 4.01 14.68
N GLY A 75 -4.07 5.16 14.99
CA GLY A 75 -5.33 5.20 15.72
C GLY A 75 -6.46 4.48 15.00
N THR A 76 -6.58 4.69 13.68
CA THR A 76 -7.58 3.98 12.87
C THR A 76 -7.28 2.48 12.80
N PHE A 77 -6.00 2.06 12.74
CA PHE A 77 -5.60 0.65 12.80
C PHE A 77 -6.05 0.03 14.12
N TYR A 78 -5.74 0.67 15.25
CA TYR A 78 -6.15 0.19 16.56
C TYR A 78 -7.67 0.03 16.68
N LEU A 79 -8.43 1.02 16.23
CA LEU A 79 -9.88 0.97 16.27
C LEU A 79 -10.46 -0.13 15.36
N ALA A 80 -9.96 -0.24 14.14
CA ALA A 80 -10.51 -1.13 13.13
C ALA A 80 -10.10 -2.60 13.34
N PHE A 81 -8.86 -2.84 13.77
CA PHE A 81 -8.28 -4.19 13.87
C PHE A 81 -8.25 -4.77 15.29
N SER A 82 -8.61 -3.99 16.33
CA SER A 82 -8.69 -4.48 17.72
C SER A 82 -9.50 -5.79 17.85
N PRO A 83 -10.68 -5.93 17.27
CA PRO A 83 -11.46 -7.16 17.41
C PRO A 83 -10.87 -8.35 16.65
N LEU A 84 -9.95 -8.12 15.70
CA LEU A 84 -9.36 -9.16 14.87
C LEU A 84 -8.05 -9.72 15.45
N PHE A 85 -7.21 -8.86 15.99
CA PHE A 85 -5.85 -9.22 16.45
C PHE A 85 -5.73 -9.42 17.96
N GLY A 86 -6.67 -8.90 18.78
CA GLY A 86 -6.60 -9.01 20.23
C GLY A 86 -5.24 -8.61 20.81
N ASP A 87 -4.59 -9.52 21.55
CA ASP A 87 -3.30 -9.27 22.20
C ASP A 87 -2.14 -9.02 21.21
N TYR A 88 -2.27 -9.45 19.96
CA TYR A 88 -1.26 -9.26 18.92
C TYR A 88 -1.36 -7.91 18.19
N LEU A 89 -2.31 -7.06 18.57
CA LEU A 89 -2.66 -5.83 17.86
C LEU A 89 -1.46 -4.89 17.66
N THR A 90 -0.68 -4.65 18.70
CA THR A 90 0.49 -3.77 18.62
C THR A 90 1.57 -4.32 17.71
N THR A 91 1.85 -5.61 17.80
CA THR A 91 2.85 -6.27 16.95
C THR A 91 2.36 -6.33 15.49
N ALA A 92 1.09 -6.60 15.29
CA ALA A 92 0.47 -6.56 13.96
C ALA A 92 0.55 -5.17 13.32
N MET A 93 0.31 -4.12 14.08
CA MET A 93 0.45 -2.74 13.62
C MET A 93 1.89 -2.42 13.20
N LEU A 94 2.88 -2.84 13.98
CA LEU A 94 4.29 -2.63 13.63
C LEU A 94 4.68 -3.36 12.33
N ILE A 95 4.28 -4.62 12.17
CA ILE A 95 4.54 -5.40 10.97
C ILE A 95 3.83 -4.78 9.77
N TRP A 96 2.57 -4.39 9.94
CA TRP A 96 1.81 -3.72 8.91
C TRP A 96 2.48 -2.39 8.47
N ARG A 97 2.99 -1.60 9.41
CA ARG A 97 3.74 -0.37 9.15
C ARG A 97 5.04 -0.65 8.39
N LEU A 98 5.81 -1.65 8.83
CA LEU A 98 7.04 -2.05 8.15
C LEU A 98 6.77 -2.43 6.68
N ALA A 99 5.75 -3.25 6.45
CA ALA A 99 5.41 -3.72 5.11
C ALA A 99 4.76 -2.63 4.23
N SER A 100 3.87 -1.80 4.78
CA SER A 100 3.10 -0.83 3.98
C SER A 100 3.86 0.47 3.73
N TYR A 101 4.64 0.94 4.68
CA TYR A 101 5.27 2.25 4.65
C TYR A 101 6.77 2.15 4.36
N TYR A 102 7.52 1.49 5.23
CA TYR A 102 8.99 1.47 5.10
C TYR A 102 9.47 0.68 3.89
N LEU A 103 8.88 -0.48 3.62
CA LEU A 103 9.22 -1.27 2.44
C LEU A 103 8.96 -0.49 1.14
N THR A 104 7.86 0.24 1.09
CA THR A 104 7.50 1.06 -0.08
C THR A 104 8.51 2.18 -0.31
N ILE A 105 8.99 2.84 0.76
CA ILE A 105 10.04 3.87 0.67
C ILE A 105 11.34 3.27 0.15
N VAL A 106 11.77 2.14 0.70
CA VAL A 106 13.01 1.46 0.29
C VAL A 106 12.96 1.05 -1.17
N LEU A 107 11.85 0.42 -1.60
CA LEU A 107 11.65 0.02 -3.00
C LEU A 107 11.61 1.23 -3.94
N GLY A 108 10.94 2.30 -3.55
CA GLY A 108 10.91 3.56 -4.31
C GLY A 108 12.30 4.18 -4.46
N TYR A 109 13.10 4.18 -3.39
CA TYR A 109 14.48 4.66 -3.43
C TYR A 109 15.35 3.82 -4.37
N ILE A 110 15.26 2.48 -4.27
CA ILE A 110 16.00 1.56 -5.15
C ILE A 110 15.61 1.78 -6.61
N ALA A 111 14.33 1.95 -6.91
CA ALA A 111 13.84 2.21 -8.27
C ALA A 111 14.43 3.50 -8.86
N VAL A 112 14.44 4.59 -8.09
CA VAL A 112 15.02 5.89 -8.52
C VAL A 112 16.53 5.79 -8.75
N VAL A 113 17.24 5.08 -7.88
CA VAL A 113 18.69 4.88 -8.04
C VAL A 113 18.98 4.02 -9.29
N ALA A 114 18.22 2.95 -9.49
CA ALA A 114 18.37 2.08 -10.67
C ALA A 114 18.13 2.85 -11.98
N GLU A 115 17.10 3.70 -12.03
CA GLU A 115 16.80 4.55 -13.18
C GLU A 115 17.96 5.52 -13.49
N ARG A 116 18.49 6.20 -12.47
CA ARG A 116 19.64 7.11 -12.64
C ARG A 116 20.88 6.41 -13.17
N VAL A 117 21.15 5.19 -12.71
CA VAL A 117 22.29 4.39 -13.19
C VAL A 117 22.09 3.99 -14.65
N THR A 118 20.87 3.63 -15.03
CA THR A 118 20.54 3.22 -16.41
C THR A 118 20.66 4.40 -17.37
N LEU A 119 20.17 5.58 -16.98
CA LEU A 119 20.27 6.79 -17.81
C LEU A 119 21.72 7.22 -18.02
N ARG A 120 22.57 7.18 -16.99
CA ARG A 120 24.01 7.47 -17.12
C ARG A 120 24.75 6.52 -18.06
N ARG A 121 24.34 5.25 -18.13
CA ARG A 121 24.92 4.28 -19.08
C ARG A 121 24.50 4.50 -20.52
N ALA A 122 23.39 5.16 -20.74
CA ALA A 122 22.89 5.48 -22.08
C ALA A 122 23.55 6.75 -22.68
N GLU A 123 24.20 7.57 -21.84
CA GLU A 123 24.91 8.80 -22.25
C GLU A 123 26.42 8.58 -22.51
N THR A 124 26.96 7.39 -22.20
CA THR A 124 28.35 6.98 -22.47
C THR A 124 28.42 6.01 -23.65
#